data_c23b345fdeda43fb15727e6bb147e3ff
#
_entry.id   c23b345fdeda43fb15727e6bb147e3ff
#
_cell.length_a   1.000
_cell.length_b   1.000
_cell.length_c   1.000
_cell.angle_alpha   90.00
_cell.angle_beta   90.00
_cell.angle_gamma   90.00
#
_symmetry.space_group_name_H-M   'P 1'
#
loop_
_entity.id
_entity.type
_entity.pdbx_description
1 polymer ?
#
loop_
_entity_poly.entity_id
_entity_poly.type
_entity_poly.pdbx_seq_one_letter_code
_entity_poly.pdbx_strand_id
1 'polypeptide(L)'
;MLKRCLIVGCICLIAFSNITYAESDPSKWPLVKEAFFAQRPMADAPFITFVAPRRAESGAQVPLEISIDQTQADANAIKTLYILVDSNPIPLAATYHLTDKLGKFKLATRIRMEMDSYIRAVGETADGKLFLGSVEIRAAGGCGGTVDGDENAIRAAAGKIKLNVESPVKFGDATPATFIIKHPMRTGLQRDLVSQGFVPAFYIQKAAFTFNNEPVMNVDFGVGTSEDPYLRFNFIPSTPGVLAVKAFDNDGKEFNHQTEVRN
;
A
#
# COMPACT_ATOMS: atom_id res chain seq x y z
N MET A 1 67.79 41.36 -26.23
CA MET A 1 66.94 41.32 -25.02
C MET A 1 65.65 40.58 -25.37
N LEU A 2 65.58 39.30 -25.06
CA LEU A 2 64.43 38.43 -25.41
C LEU A 2 63.54 38.27 -24.15
N LYS A 3 62.34 38.84 -24.13
CA LYS A 3 61.33 38.68 -23.06
C LYS A 3 60.61 37.34 -23.24
N ARG A 4 60.87 36.39 -22.32
CA ARG A 4 60.10 35.14 -22.21
C ARG A 4 58.77 35.46 -21.52
N CYS A 5 57.62 35.26 -22.22
CA CYS A 5 56.30 35.21 -21.60
C CYS A 5 56.07 33.78 -21.06
N LEU A 6 55.87 33.66 -19.75
CA LEU A 6 55.38 32.42 -19.12
C LEU A 6 53.85 32.43 -19.21
N ILE A 7 53.31 31.47 -19.93
CA ILE A 7 51.85 31.18 -19.93
C ILE A 7 51.63 30.18 -18.81
N VAL A 8 51.00 30.61 -17.72
CA VAL A 8 50.52 29.76 -16.64
C VAL A 8 49.15 29.19 -17.08
N GLY A 9 49.15 27.93 -17.50
CA GLY A 9 47.94 27.18 -17.80
C GLY A 9 47.20 26.79 -16.51
N CYS A 10 46.04 27.40 -16.29
CA CYS A 10 45.14 27.03 -15.20
C CYS A 10 44.38 25.75 -15.58
N ILE A 11 44.77 24.59 -15.06
CA ILE A 11 44.06 23.31 -15.23
C ILE A 11 42.90 23.35 -14.24
N CYS A 12 41.67 23.62 -14.71
CA CYS A 12 40.45 23.41 -13.95
C CYS A 12 40.20 21.88 -13.83
N LEU A 13 40.49 21.32 -12.67
CA LEU A 13 40.03 19.97 -12.30
C LEU A 13 38.49 20.06 -12.09
N ILE A 14 37.72 19.59 -13.09
CA ILE A 14 36.28 19.36 -12.93
C ILE A 14 36.16 18.05 -12.13
N ALA A 15 35.89 18.16 -10.84
CA ALA A 15 35.52 17.03 -10.00
C ALA A 15 34.10 16.57 -10.42
N PHE A 16 34.03 15.50 -11.18
CA PHE A 16 32.78 14.79 -11.39
C PHE A 16 32.38 14.17 -10.05
N SER A 17 31.47 14.83 -9.33
CA SER A 17 30.78 14.21 -8.20
C SER A 17 29.90 13.10 -8.77
N ASN A 18 30.32 11.87 -8.61
CA ASN A 18 29.45 10.72 -8.82
C ASN A 18 28.33 10.81 -7.79
N ILE A 19 27.16 11.23 -8.21
CA ILE A 19 25.94 11.13 -7.42
C ILE A 19 25.60 9.63 -7.39
N THR A 20 26.10 8.94 -6.38
CA THR A 20 25.64 7.59 -6.06
C THR A 20 24.18 7.71 -5.58
N TYR A 21 23.25 7.35 -6.44
CA TYR A 21 21.88 7.14 -6.01
C TYR A 21 21.88 5.92 -5.08
N ALA A 22 21.26 6.05 -3.91
CA ALA A 22 21.02 4.91 -3.05
C ALA A 22 20.16 3.92 -3.85
N GLU A 23 20.66 2.72 -4.06
CA GLU A 23 19.94 1.60 -4.65
C GLU A 23 19.18 0.90 -3.53
N SER A 24 17.98 0.39 -3.87
CA SER A 24 17.19 -0.38 -2.89
C SER A 24 17.98 -1.58 -2.40
N ASP A 25 18.03 -1.78 -1.10
CA ASP A 25 18.85 -2.82 -0.48
C ASP A 25 18.14 -4.19 -0.54
N PRO A 26 18.53 -5.10 -1.43
CA PRO A 26 17.90 -6.41 -1.55
C PRO A 26 18.20 -7.33 -0.36
N SER A 27 19.21 -7.00 0.47
CA SER A 27 19.61 -7.82 1.63
C SER A 27 18.58 -7.81 2.77
N LYS A 28 17.63 -6.89 2.75
CA LYS A 28 16.54 -6.81 3.75
C LYS A 28 15.48 -7.88 3.57
N TRP A 29 15.22 -8.31 2.31
CA TRP A 29 14.17 -9.29 2.03
C TRP A 29 14.33 -10.62 2.77
N PRO A 30 15.51 -11.25 2.87
CA PRO A 30 15.67 -12.48 3.64
C PRO A 30 15.20 -12.38 5.09
N LEU A 31 15.46 -11.24 5.76
CA LEU A 31 15.01 -10.99 7.14
C LEU A 31 13.50 -10.79 7.21
N VAL A 32 12.92 -10.02 6.29
CA VAL A 32 11.47 -9.81 6.19
C VAL A 32 10.77 -11.14 5.90
N LYS A 33 11.28 -11.90 4.92
CA LYS A 33 10.75 -13.22 4.57
C LYS A 33 10.73 -14.16 5.77
N GLU A 34 11.83 -14.24 6.50
CA GLU A 34 11.95 -15.10 7.69
C GLU A 34 10.93 -14.70 8.76
N ALA A 35 10.78 -13.38 9.02
CA ALA A 35 9.87 -12.87 10.05
C ALA A 35 8.40 -13.16 9.77
N PHE A 36 7.96 -13.11 8.49
CA PHE A 36 6.55 -13.27 8.13
C PHE A 36 6.18 -14.66 7.59
N PHE A 37 7.12 -15.36 6.99
CA PHE A 37 6.85 -16.60 6.27
C PHE A 37 7.78 -17.76 6.68
N ALA A 38 8.72 -17.51 7.58
CA ALA A 38 9.74 -18.47 8.00
C ALA A 38 10.48 -19.06 6.78
N GLN A 39 10.84 -20.33 6.82
CA GLN A 39 11.53 -21.02 5.73
C GLN A 39 10.58 -21.56 4.63
N ARG A 40 9.32 -21.10 4.59
CA ARG A 40 8.36 -21.54 3.58
C ARG A 40 8.88 -21.23 2.17
N PRO A 41 8.85 -22.18 1.23
CA PRO A 41 9.25 -21.94 -0.15
C PRO A 41 8.30 -20.94 -0.83
N MET A 42 8.86 -20.09 -1.68
CA MET A 42 8.10 -19.16 -2.51
C MET A 42 8.49 -19.37 -3.96
N ALA A 43 7.50 -19.43 -4.84
CA ALA A 43 7.70 -19.43 -6.28
C ALA A 43 7.55 -18.01 -6.85
N ASP A 44 8.23 -17.72 -7.95
CA ASP A 44 8.02 -16.47 -8.68
C ASP A 44 6.61 -16.41 -9.25
N ALA A 45 6.01 -15.21 -9.22
CA ALA A 45 4.63 -14.97 -9.63
C ALA A 45 4.53 -13.99 -10.79
N PRO A 46 4.82 -14.40 -12.04
CA PRO A 46 4.71 -13.51 -13.19
C PRO A 46 3.26 -13.04 -13.45
N PHE A 47 2.28 -13.71 -12.88
CA PHE A 47 0.87 -13.35 -12.91
C PHE A 47 0.48 -12.27 -11.87
N ILE A 48 1.37 -11.90 -10.95
CA ILE A 48 1.21 -10.74 -10.07
C ILE A 48 1.96 -9.58 -10.71
N THR A 49 1.24 -8.58 -11.17
CA THR A 49 1.79 -7.43 -11.89
C THR A 49 1.54 -6.13 -11.13
N PHE A 50 2.40 -5.15 -11.37
CA PHE A 50 2.37 -3.87 -10.67
C PHE A 50 2.30 -2.70 -11.65
N VAL A 51 1.55 -1.65 -11.27
CA VAL A 51 1.70 -0.31 -11.83
C VAL A 51 2.07 0.63 -10.68
N ALA A 52 3.26 1.19 -10.76
CA ALA A 52 3.82 2.05 -9.73
C ALA A 52 4.83 3.05 -10.34
N PRO A 53 5.02 4.24 -9.74
CA PRO A 53 6.04 5.17 -10.21
C PRO A 53 7.44 4.61 -9.86
N ARG A 54 8.41 4.84 -10.75
CA ARG A 54 9.82 4.53 -10.43
C ARG A 54 10.35 5.37 -9.25
N ARG A 55 9.82 6.59 -9.11
CA ARG A 55 10.07 7.50 -7.99
C ARG A 55 8.75 8.10 -7.56
N ALA A 56 8.42 7.96 -6.28
CA ALA A 56 7.27 8.61 -5.67
C ALA A 56 7.60 10.08 -5.35
N GLU A 57 6.62 10.96 -5.49
CA GLU A 57 6.73 12.38 -5.12
C GLU A 57 6.84 12.54 -3.60
N SER A 58 6.21 11.63 -2.85
CA SER A 58 6.22 11.58 -1.39
C SER A 58 6.21 10.15 -0.91
N GLY A 59 7.08 9.81 0.03
CA GLY A 59 7.05 8.51 0.72
C GLY A 59 5.81 8.31 1.59
N ALA A 60 5.09 9.38 1.96
CA ALA A 60 3.88 9.29 2.75
C ALA A 60 2.66 8.78 1.95
N GLN A 61 2.67 8.93 0.61
CA GLN A 61 1.55 8.55 -0.26
C GLN A 61 2.06 8.00 -1.59
N VAL A 62 2.59 6.79 -1.56
CA VAL A 62 3.08 6.09 -2.75
C VAL A 62 1.94 5.33 -3.42
N PRO A 63 1.52 5.71 -4.64
CA PRO A 63 0.47 4.99 -5.35
C PRO A 63 0.98 3.63 -5.82
N LEU A 64 0.13 2.62 -5.70
CA LEU A 64 0.43 1.25 -6.05
C LEU A 64 -0.81 0.58 -6.63
N GLU A 65 -0.69 0.03 -7.85
CA GLU A 65 -1.69 -0.88 -8.39
C GLU A 65 -1.10 -2.28 -8.48
N ILE A 66 -1.90 -3.28 -8.10
CA ILE A 66 -1.56 -4.69 -8.17
C ILE A 66 -2.66 -5.42 -8.91
N SER A 67 -2.30 -6.27 -9.84
CA SER A 67 -3.23 -7.15 -10.52
C SER A 67 -2.76 -8.60 -10.39
N ILE A 68 -3.71 -9.51 -10.17
CA ILE A 68 -3.49 -10.96 -10.17
C ILE A 68 -4.24 -11.52 -11.39
N ASP A 69 -3.49 -11.97 -12.42
CA ASP A 69 -4.07 -12.54 -13.64
C ASP A 69 -4.50 -14.00 -13.45
N GLN A 70 -5.31 -14.21 -12.43
CA GLN A 70 -6.00 -15.47 -12.10
C GLN A 70 -7.42 -15.12 -11.66
N THR A 71 -8.40 -15.94 -12.02
CA THR A 71 -9.74 -15.77 -11.45
C THR A 71 -9.78 -16.32 -10.02
N GLN A 72 -10.42 -15.58 -9.09
CA GLN A 72 -10.50 -15.99 -7.69
C GLN A 72 -11.41 -17.22 -7.46
N ALA A 73 -12.14 -17.65 -8.47
CA ALA A 73 -12.90 -18.89 -8.46
C ALA A 73 -12.04 -20.15 -8.72
N ASP A 74 -10.81 -20.00 -9.20
CA ASP A 74 -9.91 -21.12 -9.46
C ASP A 74 -9.48 -21.80 -8.15
N ALA A 75 -9.33 -23.12 -8.17
CA ALA A 75 -8.93 -23.89 -6.99
C ALA A 75 -7.55 -23.49 -6.44
N ASN A 76 -6.65 -23.03 -7.34
CA ASN A 76 -5.29 -22.58 -6.98
C ASN A 76 -5.18 -21.04 -6.94
N ALA A 77 -6.30 -20.32 -6.84
CA ALA A 77 -6.28 -18.86 -6.75
C ALA A 77 -5.63 -18.39 -5.45
N ILE A 78 -5.02 -17.22 -5.51
CA ILE A 78 -4.52 -16.52 -4.33
C ILE A 78 -5.71 -16.15 -3.44
N LYS A 79 -5.70 -16.61 -2.20
CA LYS A 79 -6.74 -16.31 -1.20
C LYS A 79 -6.32 -15.24 -0.21
N THR A 80 -5.01 -15.08 0.00
CA THR A 80 -4.46 -14.01 0.83
C THR A 80 -3.32 -13.32 0.09
N LEU A 81 -3.35 -12.00 0.07
CA LEU A 81 -2.30 -11.16 -0.53
C LEU A 81 -1.70 -10.27 0.54
N TYR A 82 -0.41 -10.43 0.79
CA TYR A 82 0.38 -9.61 1.70
C TYR A 82 1.15 -8.56 0.90
N ILE A 83 1.08 -7.31 1.33
CA ILE A 83 1.87 -6.21 0.77
C ILE A 83 2.91 -5.80 1.80
N LEU A 84 4.19 -5.97 1.44
CA LEU A 84 5.32 -5.66 2.31
C LEU A 84 6.23 -4.64 1.63
N VAL A 85 6.89 -3.81 2.45
CA VAL A 85 7.91 -2.84 2.02
C VAL A 85 9.19 -3.17 2.78
N ASP A 86 10.20 -3.71 2.09
CA ASP A 86 11.39 -4.30 2.72
C ASP A 86 12.10 -3.34 3.68
N SER A 87 12.15 -2.04 3.34
CA SER A 87 12.90 -1.03 4.09
C SER A 87 12.08 -0.25 5.11
N ASN A 88 10.78 -0.53 5.26
CA ASN A 88 9.99 0.12 6.29
C ASN A 88 10.32 -0.44 7.68
N PRO A 89 10.27 0.39 8.74
CA PRO A 89 10.44 -0.09 10.12
C PRO A 89 9.45 -1.19 10.50
N ILE A 90 8.22 -1.12 9.95
CA ILE A 90 7.18 -2.15 10.02
C ILE A 90 6.86 -2.53 8.58
N PRO A 91 7.43 -3.65 8.06
CA PRO A 91 7.35 -3.98 6.64
C PRO A 91 5.95 -4.27 6.12
N LEU A 92 5.07 -4.94 6.91
CA LEU A 92 3.73 -5.29 6.47
C LEU A 92 2.83 -4.06 6.39
N ALA A 93 2.47 -3.66 5.16
CA ALA A 93 1.59 -2.53 4.92
C ALA A 93 0.10 -2.92 5.00
N ALA A 94 -0.28 -4.06 4.44
CA ALA A 94 -1.64 -4.58 4.50
C ALA A 94 -1.71 -6.06 4.12
N THR A 95 -2.78 -6.74 4.57
CA THR A 95 -3.16 -8.09 4.14
C THR A 95 -4.58 -8.05 3.58
N TYR A 96 -4.76 -8.62 2.39
CA TYR A 96 -6.04 -8.72 1.70
C TYR A 96 -6.51 -10.17 1.66
N HIS A 97 -7.72 -10.45 2.16
CA HIS A 97 -8.36 -11.76 2.10
C HIS A 97 -9.38 -11.75 0.98
N LEU A 98 -9.12 -12.54 -0.06
CA LEU A 98 -9.80 -12.48 -1.34
C LEU A 98 -10.87 -13.57 -1.45
N THR A 99 -12.03 -13.19 -2.00
CA THR A 99 -13.10 -14.14 -2.31
C THR A 99 -13.28 -14.30 -3.83
N ASP A 100 -14.05 -15.30 -4.25
CA ASP A 100 -14.41 -15.55 -5.65
C ASP A 100 -15.20 -14.38 -6.29
N LYS A 101 -15.87 -13.57 -5.47
CA LYS A 101 -16.62 -12.38 -5.92
C LYS A 101 -15.76 -11.27 -6.52
N LEU A 102 -14.44 -11.35 -6.39
CA LEU A 102 -13.51 -10.38 -6.96
C LEU A 102 -13.18 -10.66 -8.45
N GLY A 103 -13.47 -11.87 -8.95
CA GLY A 103 -13.08 -12.26 -10.29
C GLY A 103 -11.55 -12.23 -10.47
N LYS A 104 -11.05 -11.58 -11.53
CA LYS A 104 -9.62 -11.25 -11.64
C LYS A 104 -9.34 -10.07 -10.72
N PHE A 105 -8.47 -10.28 -9.73
CA PHE A 105 -8.20 -9.27 -8.72
C PHE A 105 -7.41 -8.10 -9.29
N LYS A 106 -7.92 -6.90 -9.06
CA LYS A 106 -7.23 -5.62 -9.28
C LYS A 106 -7.42 -4.74 -8.06
N LEU A 107 -6.34 -4.15 -7.63
CA LEU A 107 -6.31 -3.25 -6.48
C LEU A 107 -5.47 -2.02 -6.81
N ALA A 108 -6.02 -0.82 -6.63
CA ALA A 108 -5.23 0.39 -6.47
C ALA A 108 -5.30 0.85 -5.02
N THR A 109 -4.16 1.18 -4.44
CA THR A 109 -4.03 1.64 -3.05
C THR A 109 -2.90 2.65 -2.92
N ARG A 110 -2.66 3.14 -1.70
CA ARG A 110 -1.52 4.00 -1.36
C ARG A 110 -0.84 3.45 -0.13
N ILE A 111 0.47 3.38 -0.16
CA ILE A 111 1.30 2.89 0.94
C ILE A 111 2.33 3.93 1.35
N ARG A 112 2.92 3.76 2.53
CA ARG A 112 4.06 4.55 3.01
C ARG A 112 5.36 3.84 2.71
N MET A 113 6.38 4.62 2.36
CA MET A 113 7.76 4.14 2.19
C MET A 113 8.70 5.08 2.91
N GLU A 114 9.55 4.55 3.79
CA GLU A 114 10.52 5.36 4.53
C GLU A 114 11.74 5.71 3.68
N MET A 115 12.14 4.82 2.80
CA MET A 115 13.27 4.98 1.89
C MET A 115 13.10 4.14 0.63
N ASP A 116 14.02 4.28 -0.31
CA ASP A 116 14.11 3.43 -1.50
C ASP A 116 13.99 1.96 -1.09
N SER A 117 13.11 1.21 -1.73
CA SER A 117 12.77 -0.15 -1.32
C SER A 117 12.14 -0.98 -2.42
N TYR A 118 12.22 -2.29 -2.25
CA TYR A 118 11.33 -3.20 -2.93
C TYR A 118 9.98 -3.26 -2.20
N ILE A 119 8.89 -3.24 -2.98
CA ILE A 119 7.57 -3.63 -2.53
C ILE A 119 7.37 -5.08 -2.95
N ARG A 120 6.96 -5.92 -2.00
CA ARG A 120 6.67 -7.33 -2.21
C ARG A 120 5.16 -7.55 -2.13
N ALA A 121 4.63 -8.25 -3.13
CA ALA A 121 3.29 -8.83 -3.08
C ALA A 121 3.45 -10.34 -2.94
N VAL A 122 3.14 -10.87 -1.77
CA VAL A 122 3.17 -12.32 -1.51
C VAL A 122 1.75 -12.83 -1.54
N GLY A 123 1.45 -13.64 -2.55
CA GLY A 123 0.18 -14.33 -2.67
C GLY A 123 0.22 -15.70 -2.02
N GLU A 124 -0.80 -16.04 -1.23
CA GLU A 124 -0.96 -17.34 -0.60
C GLU A 124 -2.25 -18.01 -1.09
N THR A 125 -2.14 -19.26 -1.55
CA THR A 125 -3.27 -20.07 -1.97
C THR A 125 -3.93 -20.75 -0.77
N ALA A 126 -5.11 -21.35 -0.95
CA ALA A 126 -5.82 -22.07 0.11
C ALA A 126 -5.04 -23.27 0.66
N ASP A 127 -4.19 -23.91 -0.16
CA ASP A 127 -3.30 -25.01 0.25
C ASP A 127 -1.95 -24.54 0.80
N GLY A 128 -1.79 -23.23 1.00
CA GLY A 128 -0.63 -22.62 1.65
C GLY A 128 0.60 -22.45 0.77
N LYS A 129 0.51 -22.56 -0.55
CA LYS A 129 1.62 -22.23 -1.45
C LYS A 129 1.81 -20.72 -1.52
N LEU A 130 3.08 -20.29 -1.55
CA LEU A 130 3.45 -18.88 -1.62
C LEU A 130 4.02 -18.50 -2.98
N PHE A 131 3.59 -17.34 -3.48
CA PHE A 131 3.99 -16.76 -4.75
C PHE A 131 4.45 -15.33 -4.54
N LEU A 132 5.60 -14.95 -5.11
CA LEU A 132 6.23 -13.66 -4.90
C LEU A 132 6.26 -12.84 -6.19
N GLY A 133 5.62 -11.67 -6.18
CA GLY A 133 5.86 -10.58 -7.10
C GLY A 133 6.58 -9.42 -6.40
N SER A 134 7.35 -8.62 -7.15
CA SER A 134 8.05 -7.48 -6.59
C SER A 134 8.22 -6.33 -7.57
N VAL A 135 8.29 -5.12 -7.03
CA VAL A 135 8.61 -3.89 -7.77
C VAL A 135 9.50 -3.00 -6.93
N GLU A 136 10.48 -2.35 -7.54
CA GLU A 136 11.35 -1.37 -6.90
C GLU A 136 10.78 0.03 -7.06
N ILE A 137 10.74 0.80 -5.97
CA ILE A 137 10.31 2.19 -5.97
C ILE A 137 11.27 3.04 -5.14
N ARG A 138 11.60 4.23 -5.64
CA ARG A 138 12.35 5.25 -4.92
C ARG A 138 11.40 6.17 -4.19
N ALA A 139 11.58 6.30 -2.88
CA ALA A 139 10.79 7.18 -2.02
C ALA A 139 11.55 7.53 -0.75
N ALA A 140 11.10 8.54 -0.02
CA ALA A 140 11.71 8.90 1.26
C ALA A 140 10.70 9.51 2.24
N GLY A 141 10.91 9.30 3.54
CA GLY A 141 10.27 10.02 4.64
C GLY A 141 8.79 9.74 4.87
N GLY A 142 8.32 8.51 4.65
CA GLY A 142 6.90 8.19 4.71
C GLY A 142 6.35 7.73 6.05
N CYS A 143 7.17 7.11 6.91
CA CYS A 143 6.71 6.45 8.14
C CYS A 143 6.91 7.29 9.40
N GLY A 144 7.99 8.07 9.43
CA GLY A 144 8.38 8.95 10.54
C GLY A 144 8.06 10.42 10.27
N GLY A 145 8.85 11.30 10.88
CA GLY A 145 8.74 12.74 10.74
C GLY A 145 7.93 13.39 11.84
N THR A 146 7.68 14.68 11.69
CA THR A 146 6.88 15.48 12.64
C THR A 146 5.46 15.66 12.14
N VAL A 147 4.51 15.68 13.07
CA VAL A 147 3.11 16.01 12.82
C VAL A 147 2.71 17.19 13.68
N ASP A 148 1.80 17.98 13.18
CA ASP A 148 1.25 19.16 13.86
C ASP A 148 -0.28 19.06 13.92
N GLY A 149 -0.87 19.75 14.87
CA GLY A 149 -2.30 19.88 15.04
C GLY A 149 -2.83 19.32 16.35
N ASP A 150 -4.08 19.64 16.63
CA ASP A 150 -4.81 19.09 17.78
C ASP A 150 -5.22 17.64 17.49
N GLU A 151 -4.52 16.69 18.10
CA GLU A 151 -4.80 15.26 17.94
C GLU A 151 -6.24 14.88 18.36
N ASN A 152 -6.86 15.61 19.32
CA ASN A 152 -8.26 15.36 19.69
C ASN A 152 -9.21 15.78 18.56
N ALA A 153 -8.97 16.91 17.92
CA ALA A 153 -9.74 17.37 16.77
C ALA A 153 -9.53 16.44 15.56
N ILE A 154 -8.30 15.98 15.31
CA ILE A 154 -7.96 15.02 14.27
C ILE A 154 -8.71 13.70 14.49
N ARG A 155 -8.70 13.15 15.71
CA ARG A 155 -9.42 11.92 16.09
C ARG A 155 -10.94 12.08 15.95
N ALA A 156 -11.48 13.24 16.33
CA ALA A 156 -12.91 13.54 16.19
C ALA A 156 -13.36 13.61 14.73
N ALA A 157 -12.49 14.07 13.83
CA ALA A 157 -12.76 14.19 12.40
C ALA A 157 -12.59 12.86 11.63
N ALA A 158 -12.03 11.83 12.26
CA ALA A 158 -11.76 10.53 11.63
C ALA A 158 -13.04 9.71 11.41
N GLY A 159 -13.04 8.87 10.36
CA GLY A 159 -14.07 7.87 10.11
C GLY A 159 -15.10 8.21 9.05
N LYS A 160 -14.99 9.36 8.38
CA LYS A 160 -15.88 9.70 7.27
C LYS A 160 -15.54 8.82 6.06
N ILE A 161 -16.48 7.97 5.65
CA ILE A 161 -16.32 7.02 4.54
C ILE A 161 -16.99 7.58 3.27
N LYS A 162 -16.33 7.34 2.13
CA LYS A 162 -16.92 7.36 0.79
C LYS A 162 -16.76 5.98 0.19
N LEU A 163 -17.87 5.40 -0.27
CA LEU A 163 -17.92 4.12 -0.97
C LEU A 163 -18.77 4.31 -2.24
N ASN A 164 -18.14 4.20 -3.39
CA ASN A 164 -18.78 4.41 -4.69
C ASN A 164 -18.57 3.19 -5.57
N VAL A 165 -19.56 2.89 -6.41
CA VAL A 165 -19.51 1.88 -7.47
C VAL A 165 -19.61 2.59 -8.80
N GLU A 166 -18.78 2.24 -9.78
CA GLU A 166 -18.81 2.86 -11.10
C GLU A 166 -20.04 2.43 -11.88
N SER A 167 -20.65 3.38 -12.61
CA SER A 167 -21.82 3.15 -13.49
C SER A 167 -21.42 3.29 -14.95
N PRO A 168 -22.09 2.59 -15.90
CA PRO A 168 -23.18 1.65 -15.66
C PRO A 168 -22.69 0.29 -15.15
N VAL A 169 -23.48 -0.34 -14.26
CA VAL A 169 -23.20 -1.68 -13.74
C VAL A 169 -23.77 -2.72 -14.69
N LYS A 170 -22.92 -3.69 -15.09
CA LYS A 170 -23.38 -4.88 -15.80
C LYS A 170 -23.27 -6.08 -14.86
N PHE A 171 -24.42 -6.63 -14.48
CA PHE A 171 -24.44 -7.79 -13.59
C PHE A 171 -23.77 -9.00 -14.21
N GLY A 172 -22.92 -9.65 -13.43
CA GLY A 172 -22.05 -10.74 -13.89
C GLY A 172 -20.67 -10.28 -14.42
N ASP A 173 -20.48 -8.97 -14.67
CA ASP A 173 -19.20 -8.41 -15.10
C ASP A 173 -18.45 -7.76 -13.92
N ALA A 174 -17.13 -7.68 -14.06
CA ALA A 174 -16.27 -7.00 -13.07
C ALA A 174 -16.57 -5.50 -13.03
N THR A 175 -17.02 -5.01 -11.90
CA THR A 175 -17.42 -3.62 -11.65
C THR A 175 -16.47 -2.98 -10.66
N PRO A 176 -15.85 -1.83 -10.98
CA PRO A 176 -14.97 -1.12 -10.05
C PRO A 176 -15.74 -0.48 -8.90
N ALA A 177 -15.21 -0.64 -7.68
CA ALA A 177 -15.64 0.06 -6.48
C ALA A 177 -14.47 0.86 -5.90
N THR A 178 -14.76 2.04 -5.34
CA THR A 178 -13.78 2.91 -4.69
C THR A 178 -14.20 3.17 -3.25
N PHE A 179 -13.29 2.90 -2.34
CA PHE A 179 -13.42 3.16 -0.91
C PHE A 179 -12.35 4.16 -0.46
N ILE A 180 -12.76 5.14 0.33
CA ILE A 180 -11.88 6.05 1.05
C ILE A 180 -12.45 6.24 2.45
N ILE A 181 -11.60 6.16 3.46
CA ILE A 181 -11.95 6.53 4.84
C ILE A 181 -11.02 7.64 5.30
N LYS A 182 -11.57 8.75 5.79
CA LYS A 182 -10.75 9.82 6.38
C LYS A 182 -10.17 9.33 7.70
N HIS A 183 -8.84 9.22 7.73
CA HIS A 183 -8.14 8.76 8.92
C HIS A 183 -6.65 9.14 8.85
N PRO A 184 -6.03 9.67 9.92
CA PRO A 184 -4.65 10.17 9.89
C PRO A 184 -3.61 9.05 9.76
N MET A 185 -3.96 7.81 10.05
CA MET A 185 -3.06 6.65 10.00
C MET A 185 -1.73 6.93 10.70
N ARG A 186 -1.80 7.38 11.97
CA ARG A 186 -0.62 7.62 12.79
C ARG A 186 0.14 6.33 13.01
N THR A 187 1.45 6.36 12.71
CA THR A 187 2.28 5.15 12.71
C THR A 187 2.78 4.74 14.09
N GLY A 188 2.76 5.65 15.06
CA GLY A 188 3.48 5.49 16.34
C GLY A 188 4.97 5.86 16.28
N LEU A 189 5.49 6.15 15.08
CA LEU A 189 6.89 6.55 14.84
C LEU A 189 7.03 8.06 14.60
N GLN A 190 5.91 8.75 14.48
CA GLN A 190 5.85 10.19 14.24
C GLN A 190 6.02 10.96 15.56
N ARG A 191 6.59 12.16 15.48
CA ARG A 191 6.76 13.03 16.62
C ARG A 191 5.83 14.24 16.52
N ASP A 192 5.28 14.64 17.66
CA ASP A 192 4.57 15.91 17.78
C ASP A 192 5.55 17.07 17.58
N LEU A 193 5.18 18.06 16.76
CA LEU A 193 6.06 19.17 16.39
C LEU A 193 6.46 20.02 17.60
N VAL A 194 5.56 20.19 18.58
CA VAL A 194 5.77 21.07 19.75
C VAL A 194 6.47 20.33 20.88
N SER A 195 5.91 19.21 21.32
CA SER A 195 6.43 18.44 22.46
C SER A 195 7.62 17.56 22.12
N GLN A 196 7.85 17.28 20.82
CA GLN A 196 8.84 16.32 20.31
C GLN A 196 8.64 14.87 20.84
N GLY A 197 7.56 14.61 21.56
CA GLY A 197 7.15 13.29 21.99
C GLY A 197 6.63 12.43 20.85
N PHE A 198 6.68 11.11 20.98
CA PHE A 198 6.05 10.21 20.00
C PHE A 198 4.52 10.32 20.09
N VAL A 199 3.87 10.47 18.92
CA VAL A 199 2.42 10.41 18.80
C VAL A 199 2.00 8.93 18.80
N PRO A 200 1.08 8.50 19.68
CA PRO A 200 0.59 7.13 19.69
C PRO A 200 0.03 6.69 18.33
N ALA A 201 0.21 5.41 18.00
CA ALA A 201 -0.39 4.84 16.80
C ALA A 201 -1.91 5.00 16.84
N PHE A 202 -2.47 5.49 15.73
CA PHE A 202 -3.91 5.63 15.55
C PHE A 202 -4.22 5.39 14.07
N TYR A 203 -4.76 4.22 13.74
CA TYR A 203 -4.93 3.77 12.35
C TYR A 203 -6.11 2.83 12.21
N ILE A 204 -6.67 2.75 11.01
CA ILE A 204 -7.65 1.73 10.65
C ILE A 204 -6.93 0.37 10.63
N GLN A 205 -7.42 -0.57 11.43
CA GLN A 205 -6.90 -1.93 11.48
C GLN A 205 -7.58 -2.86 10.47
N LYS A 206 -8.89 -2.71 10.29
CA LYS A 206 -9.68 -3.67 9.50
C LYS A 206 -10.73 -2.98 8.68
N ALA A 207 -11.01 -3.54 7.49
CA ALA A 207 -12.22 -3.25 6.74
C ALA A 207 -12.78 -4.54 6.15
N ALA A 208 -14.09 -4.77 6.32
CA ALA A 208 -14.82 -5.89 5.73
C ALA A 208 -15.80 -5.36 4.70
N PHE A 209 -15.67 -5.81 3.45
CA PHE A 209 -16.57 -5.48 2.35
C PHE A 209 -17.54 -6.63 2.09
N THR A 210 -18.83 -6.32 2.02
CA THR A 210 -19.88 -7.30 1.73
C THR A 210 -20.79 -6.80 0.60
N PHE A 211 -21.28 -7.72 -0.24
CA PHE A 211 -22.31 -7.43 -1.21
C PHE A 211 -23.54 -8.31 -0.92
N ASN A 212 -24.69 -7.68 -0.66
CA ASN A 212 -25.90 -8.38 -0.19
C ASN A 212 -25.64 -9.30 1.02
N ASN A 213 -24.83 -8.83 1.98
CA ASN A 213 -24.35 -9.53 3.18
C ASN A 213 -23.35 -10.68 2.94
N GLU A 214 -22.99 -10.96 1.69
CA GLU A 214 -21.99 -11.96 1.34
C GLU A 214 -20.60 -11.34 1.29
N PRO A 215 -19.55 -11.99 1.84
CA PRO A 215 -18.20 -11.44 1.83
C PRO A 215 -17.67 -11.21 0.39
N VAL A 216 -17.07 -10.03 0.17
CA VAL A 216 -16.35 -9.67 -1.06
C VAL A 216 -14.86 -9.66 -0.80
N MET A 217 -14.41 -8.95 0.24
CA MET A 217 -13.00 -8.84 0.61
C MET A 217 -12.90 -8.39 2.06
N ASN A 218 -11.93 -8.93 2.80
CA ASN A 218 -11.50 -8.36 4.07
C ASN A 218 -10.09 -7.82 3.94
N VAL A 219 -9.78 -6.75 4.66
CA VAL A 219 -8.47 -6.10 4.67
C VAL A 219 -8.02 -5.88 6.10
N ASP A 220 -6.82 -6.35 6.42
CA ASP A 220 -6.11 -5.97 7.63
C ASP A 220 -5.06 -4.92 7.23
N PHE A 221 -5.24 -3.69 7.72
CA PHE A 221 -4.32 -2.58 7.45
C PHE A 221 -3.23 -2.52 8.52
N GLY A 222 -2.01 -2.29 8.07
CA GLY A 222 -0.90 -1.90 8.94
C GLY A 222 -0.63 -0.39 8.87
N VAL A 223 0.27 0.06 9.73
CA VAL A 223 0.72 1.47 9.76
C VAL A 223 1.49 1.89 8.50
N GLY A 224 1.89 0.93 7.66
CA GLY A 224 2.44 1.17 6.33
C GLY A 224 1.41 1.61 5.27
N THR A 225 0.11 1.61 5.60
CA THR A 225 -0.92 2.21 4.76
C THR A 225 -0.89 3.73 4.91
N SER A 226 -1.07 4.45 3.80
CA SER A 226 -1.07 5.93 3.80
C SER A 226 -2.25 6.52 4.57
N GLU A 227 -2.12 7.80 4.94
CA GLU A 227 -3.23 8.63 5.43
C GLU A 227 -4.41 8.56 4.47
N ASP A 228 -5.63 8.63 5.00
CA ASP A 228 -6.89 8.49 4.28
C ASP A 228 -6.88 7.22 3.40
N PRO A 229 -6.90 6.00 4.02
CA PRO A 229 -6.86 4.73 3.31
C PRO A 229 -7.76 4.72 2.09
N TYR A 230 -7.15 4.44 0.95
CA TYR A 230 -7.79 4.40 -0.36
C TYR A 230 -7.67 3.00 -0.95
N LEU A 231 -8.79 2.44 -1.39
CA LEU A 231 -8.84 1.21 -2.16
C LEU A 231 -9.74 1.41 -3.38
N ARG A 232 -9.24 1.02 -4.55
CA ARG A 232 -10.07 0.80 -5.73
C ARG A 232 -9.89 -0.63 -6.18
N PHE A 233 -10.98 -1.40 -6.18
CA PHE A 233 -10.96 -2.81 -6.48
C PHE A 233 -12.15 -3.19 -7.36
N ASN A 234 -12.07 -4.30 -8.07
CA ASN A 234 -13.19 -4.85 -8.83
C ASN A 234 -13.94 -5.87 -7.99
N PHE A 235 -15.26 -5.94 -8.17
CA PHE A 235 -16.10 -7.05 -7.69
C PHE A 235 -17.12 -7.41 -8.76
N ILE A 236 -17.76 -8.58 -8.67
CA ILE A 236 -18.76 -9.07 -9.64
C ILE A 236 -20.12 -9.07 -8.97
N PRO A 237 -20.93 -8.00 -9.13
CA PRO A 237 -22.31 -8.01 -8.68
C PRO A 237 -23.14 -8.92 -9.58
N SER A 238 -23.91 -9.86 -9.00
CA SER A 238 -24.78 -10.79 -9.75
C SER A 238 -26.20 -10.27 -9.95
N THR A 239 -26.62 -9.33 -9.11
CA THR A 239 -27.98 -8.78 -9.05
C THR A 239 -27.91 -7.33 -8.54
N PRO A 240 -29.00 -6.53 -8.66
CA PRO A 240 -29.12 -5.30 -7.86
C PRO A 240 -28.96 -5.60 -6.36
N GLY A 241 -28.36 -4.66 -5.64
CA GLY A 241 -28.11 -4.90 -4.22
C GLY A 241 -27.38 -3.77 -3.51
N VAL A 242 -26.72 -4.10 -2.41
CA VAL A 242 -26.02 -3.17 -1.55
C VAL A 242 -24.57 -3.63 -1.35
N LEU A 243 -23.62 -2.79 -1.72
CA LEU A 243 -22.23 -2.92 -1.32
C LEU A 243 -22.04 -2.18 0.00
N ALA A 244 -21.60 -2.87 1.04
CA ALA A 244 -21.37 -2.30 2.36
C ALA A 244 -19.94 -2.49 2.81
N VAL A 245 -19.46 -1.60 3.68
CA VAL A 245 -18.18 -1.70 4.36
C VAL A 245 -18.35 -1.45 5.86
N LYS A 246 -17.67 -2.27 6.65
CA LYS A 246 -17.49 -2.12 8.09
C LYS A 246 -16.01 -2.02 8.38
N ALA A 247 -15.55 -0.90 8.94
CA ALA A 247 -14.15 -0.66 9.29
C ALA A 247 -13.98 -0.44 10.79
N PHE A 248 -12.79 -0.77 11.31
CA PHE A 248 -12.44 -0.58 12.71
C PHE A 248 -11.06 0.05 12.82
N ASP A 249 -10.89 0.99 13.74
CA ASP A 249 -9.57 1.49 14.11
C ASP A 249 -8.96 0.67 15.28
N ASN A 250 -7.71 1.00 15.62
CA ASN A 250 -7.00 0.34 16.71
C ASN A 250 -7.48 0.74 18.10
N ASP A 251 -8.35 1.75 18.23
CA ASP A 251 -9.04 2.10 19.48
C ASP A 251 -10.37 1.35 19.61
N GLY A 252 -10.73 0.51 18.62
CA GLY A 252 -11.95 -0.29 18.60
C GLY A 252 -13.19 0.44 18.10
N LYS A 253 -13.05 1.66 17.58
CA LYS A 253 -14.17 2.41 17.01
C LYS A 253 -14.58 1.82 15.67
N GLU A 254 -15.89 1.63 15.51
CA GLU A 254 -16.52 1.10 14.29
C GLU A 254 -16.99 2.22 13.39
N PHE A 255 -16.77 2.04 12.07
CA PHE A 255 -17.23 2.94 11.00
C PHE A 255 -17.94 2.12 9.93
N ASN A 256 -19.16 2.53 9.55
CA ASN A 256 -19.97 1.81 8.58
C ASN A 256 -20.40 2.73 7.44
N HIS A 257 -20.47 2.17 6.24
CA HIS A 257 -21.06 2.83 5.09
C HIS A 257 -21.60 1.81 4.10
N GLN A 258 -22.58 2.21 3.29
CA GLN A 258 -23.11 1.37 2.24
C GLN A 258 -23.54 2.20 1.04
N THR A 259 -23.55 1.58 -0.13
CA THR A 259 -23.99 2.18 -1.39
C THR A 259 -24.85 1.18 -2.17
N GLU A 260 -25.87 1.69 -2.85
CA GLU A 260 -26.71 0.88 -3.72
C GLU A 260 -25.99 0.58 -5.04
N VAL A 261 -26.17 -0.64 -5.53
CA VAL A 261 -25.63 -1.13 -6.80
C VAL A 261 -26.83 -1.41 -7.72
N ARG A 262 -26.96 -0.59 -8.74
CA ARG A 262 -28.07 -0.64 -9.72
C ARG A 262 -27.49 -0.54 -11.14
N ASN A 263 -28.29 -0.94 -12.16
CA ASN A 263 -27.94 -0.68 -13.57
C ASN A 263 -27.89 0.80 -13.87
#